data_6561907241b3b2b373f7e6fc192b9530
#
_entry.id   6561907241b3b2b373f7e6fc192b9530
#
_cell.length_a   1.000
_cell.length_b   1.000
_cell.length_c   1.000
_cell.angle_alpha   90.00
_cell.angle_beta   90.00
_cell.angle_gamma   90.00
#
_symmetry.space_group_name_H-M   'P 1'
#
loop_
_entity.id
_entity.type
_entity.pdbx_description
1 polymer ?
#
loop_
_entity_poly.entity_id
_entity_poly.type
_entity_poly.pdbx_seq_one_letter_code
_entity_poly.pdbx_strand_id
1 'polypeptide(L)'
;MAGKDIRAYFNFDTSEGEKINIKFALAPVSSNGALKNLQAEIPHWDFDQTRKKATQKWNIELSKIDIETITEEDKTTFYTALYHTNLTPILYEDVDGQYRGLDQNIYSSEGFTNYSIFSLWDTYRALHPLFNITQPTRNNDMIKSM
;
A
#
# COMPACT_ATOMS: atom_id res chain seq x y z
N MET A 1 11.10 -20.95 10.47
CA MET A 1 9.97 -21.54 11.22
C MET A 1 8.78 -21.61 10.29
N ALA A 2 8.09 -22.73 10.25
CA ALA A 2 6.85 -22.88 9.50
C ALA A 2 5.85 -23.66 10.36
N GLY A 3 4.56 -23.27 10.35
CA GLY A 3 3.50 -23.89 11.16
C GLY A 3 2.18 -23.17 11.02
N LYS A 4 1.09 -23.75 11.52
CA LYS A 4 -0.27 -23.18 11.44
C LYS A 4 -0.51 -22.06 12.47
N ASP A 5 0.17 -22.11 13.61
CA ASP A 5 0.08 -21.13 14.71
C ASP A 5 1.48 -20.77 15.17
N ILE A 6 2.12 -19.84 14.47
CA ILE A 6 3.46 -19.37 14.83
C ILE A 6 3.31 -18.07 15.63
N ARG A 7 3.90 -18.06 16.83
CA ARG A 7 4.04 -16.88 17.66
C ARG A 7 5.52 -16.66 17.94
N ALA A 8 5.96 -15.42 17.84
CA ALA A 8 7.31 -15.02 18.22
C ALA A 8 7.23 -13.85 19.20
N TYR A 9 8.12 -13.83 20.17
CA TYR A 9 8.33 -12.70 21.06
C TYR A 9 9.82 -12.45 21.21
N PHE A 10 10.16 -11.22 21.46
CA PHE A 10 11.53 -10.78 21.63
C PHE A 10 11.65 -9.99 22.94
N ASN A 11 12.64 -10.30 23.75
CA ASN A 11 12.97 -9.53 24.93
C ASN A 11 14.16 -8.62 24.61
N PHE A 12 14.08 -7.37 25.05
CA PHE A 12 15.14 -6.39 24.86
C PHE A 12 15.57 -5.86 26.25
N ASP A 13 16.87 -5.86 26.51
CA ASP A 13 17.42 -5.11 27.63
C ASP A 13 17.59 -3.67 27.19
N THR A 14 16.83 -2.76 27.79
CA THR A 14 16.79 -1.34 27.39
C THR A 14 17.04 -0.44 28.57
N SER A 15 17.69 0.68 28.29
CA SER A 15 17.85 1.79 29.24
C SER A 15 16.66 2.73 29.15
N GLU A 16 16.46 3.58 30.18
CA GLU A 16 15.41 4.59 30.18
C GLU A 16 15.57 5.55 28.98
N GLY A 17 14.50 5.72 28.19
CA GLY A 17 14.49 6.58 27.00
C GLY A 17 15.08 5.94 25.74
N GLU A 18 15.58 4.72 25.79
CA GLU A 18 16.07 4.01 24.60
C GLU A 18 14.94 3.69 23.63
N LYS A 19 15.19 3.94 22.31
CA LYS A 19 14.21 3.70 21.26
C LYS A 19 14.52 2.40 20.52
N ILE A 20 13.54 1.50 20.46
CA ILE A 20 13.63 0.30 19.65
C ILE A 20 12.92 0.55 18.33
N ASN A 21 13.64 0.41 17.23
CA ASN A 21 13.06 0.46 15.89
C ASN A 21 12.84 -0.97 15.37
N ILE A 22 11.63 -1.22 14.86
CA ILE A 22 11.26 -2.49 14.25
C ILE A 22 10.87 -2.24 12.80
N LYS A 23 11.38 -3.06 11.87
CA LYS A 23 10.92 -3.14 10.49
C LYS A 23 10.34 -4.51 10.23
N PHE A 24 9.21 -4.57 9.56
CA PHE A 24 8.65 -5.82 9.07
C PHE A 24 8.14 -5.65 7.64
N ALA A 25 8.05 -6.75 6.91
CA ALA A 25 7.46 -6.78 5.58
C ALA A 25 6.58 -8.00 5.42
N LEU A 26 5.62 -7.87 4.52
CA LEU A 26 4.74 -8.95 4.08
C LEU A 26 5.01 -9.21 2.59
N ALA A 27 4.76 -10.44 2.16
CA ALA A 27 4.81 -10.83 0.77
C ALA A 27 3.75 -11.88 0.49
N PRO A 28 3.08 -11.86 -0.67
CA PRO A 28 2.11 -12.87 -1.05
C PRO A 28 2.78 -14.20 -1.43
N VAL A 29 4.05 -14.20 -1.80
CA VAL A 29 4.74 -15.34 -2.37
C VAL A 29 5.60 -16.09 -1.35
N SER A 30 6.56 -15.40 -0.71
CA SER A 30 7.52 -16.06 0.18
C SER A 30 8.16 -15.10 1.18
N SER A 31 8.77 -15.66 2.24
CA SER A 31 9.58 -14.88 3.19
C SER A 31 10.80 -14.20 2.54
N ASN A 32 11.34 -14.78 1.47
CA ASN A 32 12.41 -14.16 0.70
C ASN A 32 11.89 -12.96 -0.11
N GLY A 33 10.67 -13.05 -0.67
CA GLY A 33 9.95 -11.92 -1.28
C GLY A 33 9.77 -10.78 -0.27
N ALA A 34 9.30 -11.09 0.96
CA ALA A 34 9.17 -10.10 2.02
C ALA A 34 10.50 -9.41 2.36
N LEU A 35 11.60 -10.14 2.39
CA LEU A 35 12.93 -9.54 2.61
C LEU A 35 13.35 -8.61 1.48
N LYS A 36 13.11 -9.02 0.22
CA LYS A 36 13.36 -8.15 -0.95
C LYS A 36 12.51 -6.88 -0.90
N ASN A 37 11.22 -6.99 -0.57
CA ASN A 37 10.33 -5.84 -0.40
C ASN A 37 10.87 -4.89 0.67
N LEU A 38 11.26 -5.42 1.83
CA LEU A 38 11.81 -4.63 2.92
C LEU A 38 13.08 -3.87 2.52
N GLN A 39 13.98 -4.54 1.82
CA GLN A 39 15.25 -3.95 1.37
C GLN A 39 15.05 -2.87 0.30
N ALA A 40 14.08 -3.06 -0.59
CA ALA A 40 13.77 -2.11 -1.64
C ALA A 40 13.03 -0.87 -1.10
N GLU A 41 12.05 -1.08 -0.23
CA GLU A 41 11.17 0.00 0.22
C GLU A 41 11.74 0.77 1.42
N ILE A 42 12.37 0.09 2.37
CA ILE A 42 12.92 0.68 3.61
C ILE A 42 14.36 0.18 3.83
N PRO A 43 15.33 0.59 2.98
CA PRO A 43 16.73 0.10 3.06
C PRO A 43 17.48 0.61 4.29
N HIS A 44 17.01 1.66 4.95
CA HIS A 44 17.66 2.31 6.10
C HIS A 44 16.82 2.21 7.39
N TRP A 45 17.41 2.59 8.52
CA TRP A 45 16.76 2.62 9.84
C TRP A 45 16.30 4.02 10.26
N ASP A 46 16.31 4.99 9.35
CA ASP A 46 15.86 6.36 9.60
C ASP A 46 14.33 6.42 9.51
N PHE A 47 13.68 6.46 10.67
CA PHE A 47 12.23 6.57 10.79
C PHE A 47 11.70 7.89 10.22
N ASP A 48 12.37 9.01 10.50
CA ASP A 48 11.93 10.32 10.05
C ASP A 48 12.01 10.46 8.53
N GLN A 49 13.02 9.87 7.90
CA GLN A 49 13.11 9.81 6.45
C GLN A 49 11.96 8.97 5.87
N THR A 50 11.61 7.83 6.48
CA THR A 50 10.49 6.99 6.05
C THR A 50 9.17 7.75 6.16
N ARG A 51 8.92 8.42 7.29
CA ARG A 51 7.75 9.26 7.51
C ARG A 51 7.65 10.38 6.47
N LYS A 52 8.75 11.09 6.21
CA LYS A 52 8.81 12.16 5.20
C LYS A 52 8.47 11.65 3.80
N LYS A 53 9.03 10.51 3.40
CA LYS A 53 8.71 9.88 2.10
C LYS A 53 7.23 9.49 2.00
N ALA A 54 6.64 8.93 3.05
CA ALA A 54 5.23 8.60 3.08
C ALA A 54 4.35 9.85 2.93
N THR A 55 4.63 10.91 3.68
CA THR A 55 3.95 12.21 3.55
C THR A 55 4.04 12.77 2.13
N GLN A 56 5.22 12.71 1.51
CA GLN A 56 5.40 13.19 0.14
C GLN A 56 4.57 12.38 -0.86
N LYS A 57 4.57 11.04 -0.75
CA LYS A 57 3.76 10.18 -1.62
C LYS A 57 2.26 10.50 -1.49
N TRP A 58 1.76 10.63 -0.27
CA TRP A 58 0.36 10.99 -0.04
C TRP A 58 0.01 12.39 -0.58
N ASN A 59 0.89 13.36 -0.41
CA ASN A 59 0.67 14.70 -0.96
C ASN A 59 0.59 14.67 -2.50
N ILE A 60 1.41 13.86 -3.18
CA ILE A 60 1.33 13.68 -4.64
C ILE A 60 -0.02 13.10 -5.04
N GLU A 61 -0.48 12.06 -4.35
CA GLU A 61 -1.78 11.43 -4.67
C GLU A 61 -2.96 12.38 -4.42
N LEU A 62 -2.96 13.07 -3.29
CA LEU A 62 -4.06 13.96 -2.90
C LEU A 62 -4.08 15.26 -3.72
N SER A 63 -2.92 15.76 -4.17
CA SER A 63 -2.83 16.96 -4.99
C SER A 63 -3.30 16.79 -6.45
N LYS A 64 -3.73 15.59 -6.85
CA LYS A 64 -4.35 15.37 -8.17
C LYS A 64 -5.68 16.08 -8.34
N ILE A 65 -6.34 16.42 -7.25
CA ILE A 65 -7.53 17.26 -7.23
C ILE A 65 -7.25 18.43 -6.28
N ASP A 66 -7.32 19.62 -6.81
CA ASP A 66 -7.26 20.85 -6.03
C ASP A 66 -8.65 21.46 -5.93
N ILE A 67 -9.03 21.86 -4.73
CA ILE A 67 -10.35 22.44 -4.47
C ILE A 67 -10.24 23.81 -3.81
N GLU A 68 -11.11 24.71 -4.22
CA GLU A 68 -11.40 25.95 -3.51
C GLU A 68 -12.66 25.77 -2.66
N THR A 69 -12.55 25.99 -1.37
CA THR A 69 -13.66 25.85 -0.43
C THR A 69 -13.79 27.10 0.44
N ILE A 70 -14.99 27.30 0.99
CA ILE A 70 -15.29 28.43 1.87
C ILE A 70 -14.68 28.23 3.26
N THR A 71 -14.55 26.96 3.71
CA THR A 71 -14.09 26.62 5.05
C THR A 71 -12.97 25.58 5.05
N GLU A 72 -12.09 25.62 6.05
CA GLU A 72 -11.07 24.58 6.26
C GLU A 72 -11.70 23.22 6.66
N GLU A 73 -12.90 23.23 7.23
CA GLU A 73 -13.65 22.01 7.56
C GLU A 73 -14.06 21.25 6.29
N ASP A 74 -14.59 21.96 5.29
CA ASP A 74 -14.95 21.37 4.00
C ASP A 74 -13.73 20.80 3.30
N LYS A 75 -12.61 21.53 3.35
CA LYS A 75 -11.32 21.07 2.78
C LYS A 75 -10.85 19.80 3.46
N THR A 76 -10.88 19.76 4.78
CA THR A 76 -10.50 18.57 5.56
C THR A 76 -11.39 17.38 5.24
N THR A 77 -12.70 17.60 5.16
CA THR A 77 -13.68 16.57 4.82
C THR A 77 -13.41 15.98 3.43
N PHE A 78 -13.19 16.85 2.44
CA PHE A 78 -12.91 16.46 1.08
C PHE A 78 -11.63 15.61 0.97
N TYR A 79 -10.50 16.11 1.50
CA TYR A 79 -9.24 15.38 1.41
C TYR A 79 -9.21 14.10 2.24
N THR A 80 -9.97 14.05 3.35
CA THR A 80 -10.17 12.81 4.10
C THR A 80 -10.93 11.78 3.26
N ALA A 81 -12.00 12.19 2.58
CA ALA A 81 -12.74 11.32 1.68
C ALA A 81 -11.86 10.84 0.51
N LEU A 82 -11.11 11.75 -0.11
CA LEU A 82 -10.17 11.41 -1.19
C LEU A 82 -9.07 10.44 -0.73
N TYR A 83 -8.53 10.62 0.48
CA TYR A 83 -7.60 9.67 1.09
C TYR A 83 -8.23 8.27 1.20
N HIS A 84 -9.46 8.17 1.70
CA HIS A 84 -10.16 6.89 1.84
C HIS A 84 -10.36 6.18 0.50
N THR A 85 -10.56 6.90 -0.60
CA THR A 85 -10.67 6.29 -1.93
C THR A 85 -9.41 5.56 -2.38
N ASN A 86 -8.25 5.92 -1.83
CA ASN A 86 -6.97 5.33 -2.18
C ASN A 86 -6.52 4.17 -1.27
N LEU A 87 -7.33 3.76 -0.29
CA LEU A 87 -6.98 2.68 0.63
C LEU A 87 -7.17 1.28 0.01
N THR A 88 -8.15 1.14 -0.88
CA THR A 88 -8.43 -0.10 -1.62
C THR A 88 -8.86 0.22 -3.05
N PRO A 89 -8.57 -0.64 -4.04
CA PRO A 89 -7.76 -1.89 -4.00
C PRO A 89 -6.29 -1.64 -3.60
N ILE A 90 -5.67 -2.65 -3.00
CA ILE A 90 -4.27 -2.58 -2.55
C ILE A 90 -3.31 -3.17 -3.57
N LEU A 91 -2.08 -2.69 -3.59
CA LEU A 91 -0.97 -3.32 -4.29
C LEU A 91 -0.76 -4.75 -3.74
N TYR A 92 -0.74 -5.75 -4.61
CA TYR A 92 -0.63 -7.15 -4.24
C TYR A 92 0.37 -7.90 -5.11
N GLU A 93 1.59 -7.44 -5.11
CA GLU A 93 2.75 -8.11 -5.72
C GLU A 93 4.02 -7.78 -4.95
N ASP A 94 5.02 -8.63 -5.05
CA ASP A 94 6.36 -8.37 -4.54
C ASP A 94 7.10 -7.40 -5.48
N VAL A 95 8.19 -6.79 -5.00
CA VAL A 95 8.98 -5.82 -5.80
C VAL A 95 9.58 -6.39 -7.08
N ASP A 96 9.61 -7.72 -7.21
CA ASP A 96 10.02 -8.42 -8.42
C ASP A 96 8.84 -8.81 -9.33
N GLY A 97 7.64 -8.27 -9.05
CA GLY A 97 6.43 -8.50 -9.83
C GLY A 97 5.73 -9.83 -9.56
N GLN A 98 6.20 -10.64 -8.62
CA GLN A 98 5.56 -11.91 -8.31
C GLN A 98 4.34 -11.72 -7.39
N TYR A 99 3.28 -12.45 -7.67
CA TYR A 99 2.08 -12.48 -6.83
C TYR A 99 1.45 -13.87 -6.79
N ARG A 100 0.59 -14.10 -5.81
CA ARG A 100 -0.17 -15.34 -5.66
C ARG A 100 -1.58 -15.15 -6.19
N GLY A 101 -1.94 -15.96 -7.18
CA GLY A 101 -3.30 -15.98 -7.74
C GLY A 101 -4.33 -16.57 -6.77
N LEU A 102 -5.62 -16.41 -7.11
CA LEU A 102 -6.72 -17.01 -6.34
C LEU A 102 -6.67 -18.54 -6.32
N ASP A 103 -6.09 -19.14 -7.34
CA ASP A 103 -5.82 -20.58 -7.44
C ASP A 103 -4.61 -21.05 -6.63
N GLN A 104 -3.98 -20.14 -5.87
CA GLN A 104 -2.77 -20.35 -5.05
C GLN A 104 -1.48 -20.55 -5.83
N ASN A 105 -1.51 -20.47 -7.15
CA ASN A 105 -0.30 -20.51 -7.98
C ASN A 105 0.43 -19.16 -7.96
N ILE A 106 1.73 -19.19 -8.28
CA ILE A 106 2.57 -17.99 -8.34
C ILE A 106 2.65 -17.52 -9.78
N TYR A 107 2.39 -16.25 -10.00
CA TYR A 107 2.44 -15.56 -11.27
C TYR A 107 3.39 -14.38 -11.22
N SER A 108 3.73 -13.83 -12.38
CA SER A 108 4.45 -12.57 -12.52
C SER A 108 3.61 -11.58 -13.31
N SER A 109 3.52 -10.36 -12.83
CA SER A 109 2.85 -9.26 -13.53
C SER A 109 3.75 -8.78 -14.68
N GLU A 110 3.31 -8.99 -15.93
CA GLU A 110 4.02 -8.52 -17.11
C GLU A 110 3.32 -7.31 -17.72
N GLY A 111 3.93 -6.13 -17.59
CA GLY A 111 3.41 -4.90 -18.16
C GLY A 111 2.19 -4.32 -17.44
N PHE A 112 1.95 -4.70 -16.20
CA PHE A 112 0.97 -4.10 -15.30
C PHE A 112 1.38 -4.33 -13.84
N THR A 113 0.78 -3.59 -12.92
CA THR A 113 0.90 -3.78 -11.47
C THR A 113 -0.30 -4.56 -10.97
N ASN A 114 -0.07 -5.62 -10.20
CA ASN A 114 -1.16 -6.44 -9.68
C ASN A 114 -1.77 -5.87 -8.40
N TYR A 115 -3.10 -5.79 -8.38
CA TYR A 115 -3.90 -5.31 -7.25
C TYR A 115 -4.84 -6.39 -6.72
N SER A 116 -5.30 -6.23 -5.49
CA SER A 116 -6.25 -7.13 -4.85
C SER A 116 -7.23 -6.37 -3.96
N ILE A 117 -8.18 -7.11 -3.36
CA ILE A 117 -9.27 -6.58 -2.52
C ILE A 117 -10.23 -5.73 -3.35
N PHE A 118 -10.81 -6.37 -4.37
CA PHE A 118 -11.86 -5.76 -5.17
C PHE A 118 -13.24 -5.99 -4.55
N SER A 119 -14.05 -4.92 -4.48
CA SER A 119 -15.45 -4.96 -4.10
C SER A 119 -16.27 -4.19 -5.14
N LEU A 120 -16.41 -4.78 -6.33
CA LEU A 120 -17.01 -4.10 -7.49
C LEU A 120 -18.43 -3.63 -7.25
N TRP A 121 -19.20 -4.34 -6.44
CA TRP A 121 -20.54 -3.93 -6.06
C TRP A 121 -20.58 -2.54 -5.42
N ASP A 122 -19.57 -2.20 -4.64
CA ASP A 122 -19.47 -0.90 -3.97
C ASP A 122 -18.81 0.15 -4.88
N THR A 123 -17.81 -0.24 -5.67
CA THR A 123 -16.87 0.69 -6.30
C THR A 123 -17.22 1.08 -7.73
N TYR A 124 -18.09 0.31 -8.43
CA TYR A 124 -18.40 0.55 -9.85
C TYR A 124 -19.09 1.88 -10.11
N ARG A 125 -19.86 2.39 -9.15
CA ARG A 125 -20.70 3.60 -9.32
C ARG A 125 -19.88 4.90 -9.32
N ALA A 126 -18.84 4.97 -8.51
CA ALA A 126 -18.12 6.21 -8.28
C ALA A 126 -16.59 6.03 -8.25
N LEU A 127 -16.05 5.06 -7.52
CA LEU A 127 -14.62 4.94 -7.29
C LEU A 127 -13.85 4.67 -8.61
N HIS A 128 -14.23 3.65 -9.37
CA HIS A 128 -13.57 3.37 -10.64
C HIS A 128 -13.79 4.46 -11.70
N PRO A 129 -14.98 5.08 -11.85
CA PRO A 129 -15.16 6.30 -12.63
C PRO A 129 -14.24 7.44 -12.20
N LEU A 130 -14.06 7.69 -10.91
CA LEU A 130 -13.11 8.67 -10.39
C LEU A 130 -11.67 8.32 -10.79
N PHE A 131 -11.28 7.04 -10.67
CA PHE A 131 -9.95 6.59 -11.03
C PHE A 131 -9.65 6.70 -12.53
N ASN A 132 -10.64 6.64 -13.41
CA ASN A 132 -10.45 6.94 -14.83
C ASN A 132 -9.97 8.37 -15.06
N ILE A 133 -10.32 9.29 -14.17
CA ILE A 133 -9.93 10.70 -14.27
C ILE A 133 -8.58 10.92 -13.55
N THR A 134 -8.46 10.45 -12.31
CA THR A 134 -7.33 10.78 -11.42
C THR A 134 -6.13 9.86 -11.56
N GLN A 135 -6.34 8.60 -12.00
CA GLN A 135 -5.29 7.58 -12.06
C GLN A 135 -5.57 6.50 -13.12
N PRO A 136 -5.71 6.91 -14.40
CA PRO A 136 -6.16 6.00 -15.47
C PRO A 136 -5.24 4.78 -15.64
N THR A 137 -3.92 4.95 -15.55
CA THR A 137 -2.97 3.84 -15.65
C THR A 137 -3.19 2.81 -14.54
N ARG A 138 -3.29 3.28 -13.28
CA ARG A 138 -3.55 2.41 -12.13
C ARG A 138 -4.89 1.69 -12.25
N ASN A 139 -5.93 2.39 -12.73
CA ASN A 139 -7.24 1.77 -12.95
C ASN A 139 -7.20 0.69 -14.03
N ASN A 140 -6.44 0.89 -15.11
CA ASN A 140 -6.21 -0.14 -16.12
C ASN A 140 -5.47 -1.36 -15.55
N ASP A 141 -4.50 -1.16 -14.67
CA ASP A 141 -3.78 -2.25 -14.01
C ASP A 141 -4.71 -3.01 -13.05
N MET A 142 -5.61 -2.33 -12.35
CA MET A 142 -6.67 -2.96 -11.54
C MET A 142 -7.58 -3.85 -12.40
N ILE A 143 -7.96 -3.40 -13.60
CA ILE A 143 -8.78 -4.20 -14.53
C ILE A 143 -8.02 -5.46 -14.99
N LYS A 144 -6.72 -5.34 -15.27
CA LYS A 144 -5.89 -6.50 -15.63
C LYS A 144 -5.70 -7.48 -14.48
N SER A 145 -5.82 -7.02 -13.25
CA SER A 145 -5.69 -7.84 -12.03
C SER A 145 -6.95 -8.65 -11.71
N MET A 146 -8.11 -8.36 -12.33
CA MET A 146 -9.38 -9.08 -12.17
C MET A 146 -9.48 -10.29 -13.10
#